data_5af086a613d8c595fbafca6f0bc2ef65
#
_entry.id   5af086a613d8c595fbafca6f0bc2ef65
#
_cell.length_a   1.000
_cell.length_b   1.000
_cell.length_c   1.000
_cell.angle_alpha   90.00
_cell.angle_beta   90.00
_cell.angle_gamma   90.00
#
_symmetry.space_group_name_H-M   'P 1'
#
loop_
_entity.id
_entity.type
_entity.pdbx_description
1 polymer ?
#
loop_
_entity_poly.entity_id
_entity_poly.type
_entity_poly.pdbx_seq_one_letter_code
_entity_poly.pdbx_strand_id
1 'polypeptide(L)'
;MKDRIGTALWVAGAIICAWALSVSLSMMFDFTIEEARQNFRQGSFIFGAAVVFAFVFRSKVQIWGAFEKFLIYALVPVAGILLTAYGWCQQFAPELVASLGA
;
A
#
# COMPACT_ATOMS: atom_id res chain seq x y z
N MET A 1 21.23 19.95 -6.01
CA MET A 1 21.66 19.04 -4.93
C MET A 1 20.72 19.08 -3.73
N LYS A 2 20.41 20.29 -3.23
CA LYS A 2 19.47 20.42 -2.11
C LYS A 2 18.10 19.83 -2.42
N ASP A 3 17.63 19.98 -3.66
CA ASP A 3 16.32 19.48 -4.05
C ASP A 3 16.24 17.96 -3.99
N ARG A 4 17.33 17.27 -4.36
CA ARG A 4 17.38 15.82 -4.33
C ARG A 4 17.39 15.31 -2.89
N ILE A 5 18.14 15.96 -2.02
CA ILE A 5 18.20 15.58 -0.61
C ILE A 5 16.86 15.83 0.06
N GLY A 6 16.24 16.98 -0.21
CA GLY A 6 14.92 17.29 0.33
C GLY A 6 13.86 16.29 -0.13
N THR A 7 13.87 15.94 -1.44
CA THR A 7 12.94 14.97 -1.98
C THR A 7 13.17 13.58 -1.36
N ALA A 8 14.45 13.18 -1.22
CA ALA A 8 14.78 11.89 -0.63
C ALA A 8 14.31 11.80 0.82
N LEU A 9 14.51 12.86 1.59
CA LEU A 9 14.05 12.91 2.97
C LEU A 9 12.54 12.87 3.06
N TRP A 10 11.87 13.57 2.16
CA TRP A 10 10.40 13.57 2.09
C TRP A 10 9.86 12.18 1.81
N VAL A 11 10.44 11.51 0.80
CA VAL A 11 10.03 10.16 0.42
C VAL A 11 10.30 9.20 1.56
N ALA A 12 11.47 9.27 2.18
CA ALA A 12 11.83 8.39 3.30
C ALA A 12 10.87 8.59 4.47
N GLY A 13 10.59 9.85 4.83
CA GLY A 13 9.66 10.15 5.91
C GLY A 13 8.26 9.65 5.62
N ALA A 14 7.82 9.82 4.38
CA ALA A 14 6.49 9.37 3.96
C ALA A 14 6.38 7.85 3.98
N ILE A 15 7.44 7.14 3.55
CA ILE A 15 7.46 5.69 3.59
C ILE A 15 7.41 5.20 5.04
N ILE A 16 8.17 5.84 5.92
CA ILE A 16 8.16 5.49 7.35
C ILE A 16 6.76 5.73 7.93
N CYS A 17 6.12 6.85 7.60
CA CYS A 17 4.77 7.14 8.05
C CYS A 17 3.76 6.12 7.53
N ALA A 18 3.86 5.74 6.25
CA ALA A 18 2.97 4.73 5.67
C ALA A 18 3.16 3.39 6.37
N TRP A 19 4.40 3.02 6.67
CA TRP A 19 4.70 1.80 7.38
C TRP A 19 4.13 1.83 8.80
N ALA A 20 4.34 2.93 9.51
CA ALA A 20 3.82 3.10 10.87
C ALA A 20 2.30 3.03 10.89
N LEU A 21 1.63 3.66 9.91
CA LEU A 21 0.18 3.61 9.79
C LEU A 21 -0.29 2.17 9.52
N SER A 22 0.39 1.44 8.64
CA SER A 22 0.00 0.07 8.33
C SER A 22 0.15 -0.84 9.54
N VAL A 23 1.22 -0.68 10.30
CA VAL A 23 1.43 -1.44 11.54
C VAL A 23 0.36 -1.09 12.56
N SER A 24 0.07 0.21 12.74
CA SER A 24 -0.95 0.66 13.68
C SER A 24 -2.32 0.11 13.31
N LEU A 25 -2.68 0.15 12.03
CA LEU A 25 -3.96 -0.40 11.57
C LEU A 25 -4.05 -1.90 11.82
N SER A 26 -2.95 -2.63 11.57
CA SER A 26 -2.95 -4.07 11.80
C SER A 26 -3.07 -4.40 13.29
N MET A 27 -2.62 -3.50 14.17
CA MET A 27 -2.76 -3.69 15.60
C MET A 27 -4.15 -3.32 16.11
N MET A 28 -4.85 -2.43 15.43
CA MET A 28 -6.21 -2.04 15.81
C MET A 28 -7.21 -3.17 15.60
N PHE A 29 -6.95 -4.04 14.63
CA PHE A 29 -7.77 -5.22 14.41
C PHE A 29 -7.13 -6.41 15.11
N ASP A 30 -7.95 -7.25 15.74
CA ASP A 30 -7.46 -8.42 16.48
C ASP A 30 -7.12 -9.55 15.52
N PHE A 31 -5.98 -9.41 14.83
CA PHE A 31 -5.51 -10.47 13.95
C PHE A 31 -4.87 -11.58 14.79
N THR A 32 -5.45 -12.76 14.71
CA THR A 32 -4.90 -13.95 15.35
C THR A 32 -4.09 -14.79 14.37
N ILE A 33 -4.41 -14.67 13.07
CA ILE A 33 -3.68 -15.37 12.02
C ILE A 33 -2.54 -14.45 11.56
N GLU A 34 -1.30 -14.93 11.75
CA GLU A 34 -0.13 -14.11 11.43
C GLU A 34 -0.05 -13.80 9.94
N GLU A 35 -0.36 -14.79 9.09
CA GLU A 35 -0.35 -14.58 7.65
C GLU A 35 -1.34 -13.49 7.23
N ALA A 36 -2.55 -13.51 7.82
CA ALA A 36 -3.56 -12.49 7.53
C ALA A 36 -3.08 -11.11 7.95
N ARG A 37 -2.44 -11.01 9.12
CA ARG A 37 -1.89 -9.75 9.62
C ARG A 37 -0.81 -9.22 8.69
N GLN A 38 0.10 -10.09 8.25
CA GLN A 38 1.17 -9.70 7.32
C GLN A 38 0.60 -9.21 5.99
N ASN A 39 -0.37 -9.91 5.43
CA ASN A 39 -0.99 -9.52 4.18
C ASN A 39 -1.68 -8.17 4.30
N PHE A 40 -2.42 -7.96 5.38
CA PHE A 40 -3.09 -6.70 5.63
C PHE A 40 -2.07 -5.56 5.75
N ARG A 41 -1.01 -5.78 6.51
CA ARG A 41 0.02 -4.78 6.73
C ARG A 41 0.75 -4.44 5.43
N GLN A 42 1.13 -5.46 4.65
CA GLN A 42 1.83 -5.26 3.39
C GLN A 42 0.94 -4.54 2.38
N GLY A 43 -0.33 -4.92 2.29
CA GLY A 43 -1.28 -4.26 1.40
C GLY A 43 -1.46 -2.80 1.74
N SER A 44 -1.64 -2.49 3.01
CA SER A 44 -1.78 -1.11 3.48
C SER A 44 -0.51 -0.30 3.19
N PHE A 45 0.66 -0.91 3.39
CA PHE A 45 1.94 -0.27 3.10
C PHE A 45 2.07 0.03 1.60
N ILE A 46 1.76 -0.94 0.75
CA ILE A 46 1.85 -0.77 -0.70
C ILE A 46 0.93 0.36 -1.15
N PHE A 47 -0.31 0.36 -0.67
CA PHE A 47 -1.26 1.41 -1.03
C PHE A 47 -0.77 2.78 -0.57
N GLY A 48 -0.34 2.89 0.69
CA GLY A 48 0.15 4.16 1.23
C GLY A 48 1.39 4.66 0.49
N ALA A 49 2.34 3.76 0.22
CA ALA A 49 3.55 4.12 -0.50
C ALA A 49 3.24 4.58 -1.93
N ALA A 50 2.30 3.92 -2.59
CA ALA A 50 1.89 4.31 -3.95
C ALA A 50 1.26 5.69 -3.96
N VAL A 51 0.38 5.99 -3.01
CA VAL A 51 -0.25 7.30 -2.89
C VAL A 51 0.79 8.39 -2.66
N VAL A 52 1.71 8.13 -1.72
CA VAL A 52 2.77 9.10 -1.42
C VAL A 52 3.67 9.32 -2.62
N PHE A 53 4.08 8.24 -3.29
CA PHE A 53 4.92 8.34 -4.47
C PHE A 53 4.24 9.17 -5.57
N ALA A 54 2.96 8.88 -5.82
CA ALA A 54 2.21 9.63 -6.83
C ALA A 54 2.12 11.10 -6.48
N PHE A 55 1.93 11.43 -5.20
CA PHE A 55 1.84 12.81 -4.75
C PHE A 55 3.17 13.53 -4.87
N VAL A 56 4.26 12.92 -4.39
CA VAL A 56 5.59 13.54 -4.36
C VAL A 56 6.13 13.74 -5.77
N PHE A 57 5.94 12.76 -6.64
CA PHE A 57 6.45 12.81 -8.02
C PHE A 57 5.39 13.16 -9.04
N ARG A 58 4.35 13.84 -8.62
CA ARG A 58 3.23 14.20 -9.47
C ARG A 58 3.65 14.94 -10.74
N SER A 59 4.59 15.88 -10.61
CA SER A 59 5.07 16.65 -11.75
C SER A 59 5.84 15.79 -12.75
N LYS A 60 6.58 14.80 -12.26
CA LYS A 60 7.33 13.88 -13.11
C LYS A 60 6.41 12.87 -13.76
N VAL A 61 5.41 12.41 -13.01
CA VAL A 61 4.45 11.42 -13.52
C VAL A 61 3.60 12.02 -14.68
N GLN A 62 3.35 13.33 -14.64
CA GLN A 62 2.56 13.97 -15.68
C GLN A 62 3.19 13.86 -17.06
N ILE A 63 4.52 13.77 -17.14
CA ILE A 63 5.21 13.65 -18.44
C ILE A 63 5.36 12.19 -18.87
N TRP A 64 4.93 11.25 -18.04
CA TRP A 64 4.99 9.83 -18.38
C TRP A 64 3.89 9.49 -19.39
N GLY A 65 4.08 8.37 -20.08
CA GLY A 65 3.07 7.86 -20.99
C GLY A 65 1.82 7.38 -20.25
N ALA A 66 0.76 7.15 -21.01
CA ALA A 66 -0.52 6.72 -20.43
C ALA A 66 -0.39 5.40 -19.68
N PHE A 67 0.44 4.47 -20.20
CA PHE A 67 0.63 3.17 -19.56
C PHE A 67 1.28 3.31 -18.18
N GLU A 68 2.33 4.13 -18.10
CA GLU A 68 3.03 4.35 -16.83
C GLU A 68 2.13 5.04 -15.80
N LYS A 69 1.33 6.02 -16.26
CA LYS A 69 0.37 6.68 -15.39
C LYS A 69 -0.66 5.68 -14.84
N PHE A 70 -1.12 4.79 -15.70
CA PHE A 70 -2.07 3.76 -15.28
C PHE A 70 -1.47 2.85 -14.22
N LEU A 71 -0.20 2.45 -14.39
CA LEU A 71 0.47 1.62 -13.39
C LEU A 71 0.50 2.29 -12.03
N ILE A 72 0.91 3.55 -11.99
CA ILE A 72 1.08 4.28 -10.73
C ILE A 72 -0.25 4.65 -10.08
N TYR A 73 -1.23 5.09 -10.88
CA TYR A 73 -2.48 5.60 -10.32
C TYR A 73 -3.55 4.54 -10.12
N ALA A 74 -3.42 3.39 -10.77
CA ALA A 74 -4.43 2.36 -10.70
C ALA A 74 -3.88 1.01 -10.27
N LEU A 75 -2.90 0.47 -11.00
CA LEU A 75 -2.46 -0.90 -10.79
C LEU A 75 -1.86 -1.12 -9.40
N VAL A 76 -0.91 -0.29 -9.01
CA VAL A 76 -0.22 -0.44 -7.71
C VAL A 76 -1.17 -0.18 -6.54
N PRO A 77 -1.95 0.93 -6.54
CA PRO A 77 -2.92 1.14 -5.45
C PRO A 77 -3.97 0.05 -5.36
N VAL A 78 -4.48 -0.43 -6.51
CA VAL A 78 -5.47 -1.50 -6.52
C VAL A 78 -4.86 -2.80 -5.97
N ALA A 79 -3.62 -3.11 -6.34
CA ALA A 79 -2.94 -4.29 -5.81
C ALA A 79 -2.81 -4.21 -4.29
N GLY A 80 -2.46 -3.03 -3.77
CA GLY A 80 -2.37 -2.81 -2.33
C GLY A 80 -3.71 -3.00 -1.64
N ILE A 81 -4.78 -2.45 -2.21
CA ILE A 81 -6.13 -2.59 -1.66
C ILE A 81 -6.56 -4.05 -1.67
N LEU A 82 -6.31 -4.75 -2.77
CA LEU A 82 -6.68 -6.17 -2.89
C LEU A 82 -5.95 -7.02 -1.87
N LEU A 83 -4.67 -6.78 -1.67
CA LEU A 83 -3.88 -7.52 -0.68
C LEU A 83 -4.38 -7.21 0.73
N THR A 84 -4.69 -5.95 1.02
CA THR A 84 -5.26 -5.56 2.31
C THR A 84 -6.60 -6.27 2.54
N ALA A 85 -7.46 -6.26 1.54
CA ALA A 85 -8.77 -6.92 1.64
C ALA A 85 -8.62 -8.43 1.80
N TYR A 86 -7.68 -9.03 1.08
CA TYR A 86 -7.41 -10.46 1.20
C TYR A 86 -6.99 -10.82 2.62
N GLY A 87 -6.05 -10.05 3.20
CA GLY A 87 -5.62 -10.29 4.57
C GLY A 87 -6.77 -10.13 5.57
N TRP A 88 -7.58 -9.09 5.39
CA TRP A 88 -8.74 -8.87 6.25
C TRP A 88 -9.72 -10.04 6.16
N CYS A 89 -9.98 -10.52 4.92
CA CYS A 89 -10.90 -11.63 4.71
C CYS A 89 -10.35 -12.94 5.30
N GLN A 90 -9.04 -13.15 5.24
CA GLN A 90 -8.43 -14.34 5.84
C GLN A 90 -8.72 -14.42 7.34
N GLN A 91 -8.75 -13.27 8.01
CA GLN A 91 -8.97 -13.22 9.45
C GLN A 91 -10.46 -13.22 9.80
N PHE A 92 -11.26 -12.36 9.15
CA PHE A 92 -12.62 -12.08 9.58
C PHE A 92 -13.69 -12.71 8.68
N ALA A 93 -13.33 -13.10 7.46
CA ALA A 93 -14.26 -13.71 6.53
C ALA A 93 -13.58 -14.85 5.76
N PRO A 94 -13.07 -15.88 6.47
CA PRO A 94 -12.35 -16.98 5.80
C PRO A 94 -13.21 -17.72 4.80
N GLU A 95 -14.52 -17.68 4.96
CA GLU A 95 -15.46 -18.32 4.04
C GLU A 95 -15.36 -17.73 2.64
N LEU A 96 -15.20 -16.41 2.54
CA LEU A 96 -15.03 -15.73 1.26
C LEU A 96 -13.73 -16.14 0.58
N VAL A 97 -12.65 -16.26 1.35
CA VAL A 97 -11.37 -16.70 0.82
C VAL A 97 -11.46 -18.13 0.31
N ALA A 98 -12.12 -18.99 1.05
CA ALA A 98 -12.31 -20.39 0.65
C ALA A 98 -13.12 -20.49 -0.65
N SER A 99 -14.13 -19.65 -0.81
CA SER A 99 -14.95 -19.68 -2.02
C SER A 99 -14.19 -19.12 -3.23
N LEU A 100 -13.31 -18.14 -3.01
CA LEU A 100 -12.50 -17.57 -4.09
C LEU A 100 -11.32 -18.44 -4.45
N GLY A 101 -10.73 -19.10 -3.45
CA GLY A 101 -9.53 -19.91 -3.64
C GLY A 101 -9.82 -21.35 -4.04
N ALA A 102 -11.08 -21.72 -4.03
CA ALA A 102 -11.47 -23.04 -4.45
C ALA A 102 -11.45 -23.17 -5.96
#